data_89bc407b424b766cd96ac2ba99e52ff1
#
_entry.id   89bc407b424b766cd96ac2ba99e52ff1
#
_cell.length_a   1.000
_cell.length_b   1.000
_cell.length_c   1.000
_cell.angle_alpha   90.00
_cell.angle_beta   90.00
_cell.angle_gamma   90.00
#
_symmetry.space_group_name_H-M   'P 1'
#
loop_
_entity.id
_entity.type
_entity.pdbx_description
1 polymer ?
#
loop_
_entity_poly.entity_id
_entity_poly.type
_entity_poly.pdbx_seq_one_letter_code
_entity_poly.pdbx_strand_id
1 'polypeptide(L)'
;SSDVCSSDLNVAPKEKLDLYKEHGIGGIIRSDTDGKNREVYTYGVRNSVGMDFNPANGELWFTDNQVDGMGDDIPPGELNRQTAMGQNFGHPWYGGGTVRTNEYKGEEPPADIVHPVVEMDAHAADLGMTFYSGSQFPAKYKGGIFSAQHGSWNRTTPIGARVMFTAVNEDGSVGATEVFADGWLDGNGEYLGRPVDVAQLRDGSILVSDDLAGAVYRISYGD
;
A
#
# COMPACT_ATOMS: atom_id res chain seq x y z
N SER A 1 -20.46 -6.07 -0.77
CA SER A 1 -20.19 -4.70 -0.39
C SER A 1 -18.95 -4.64 0.50
N SER A 2 -17.91 -4.16 -0.08
CA SER A 2 -16.61 -4.03 0.53
C SER A 2 -16.44 -2.77 1.38
N ASP A 3 -17.50 -2.08 1.68
CA ASP A 3 -17.44 -0.75 2.27
C ASP A 3 -17.35 -0.72 3.80
N VAL A 4 -17.03 -1.82 4.42
CA VAL A 4 -17.01 -1.89 5.89
C VAL A 4 -15.67 -1.49 6.50
N CYS A 5 -14.66 -1.24 5.71
CA CYS A 5 -13.33 -1.12 6.28
C CYS A 5 -12.81 0.26 6.51
N SER A 6 -13.45 1.31 6.08
CA SER A 6 -12.70 2.52 6.23
C SER A 6 -13.42 3.70 6.62
N SER A 7 -14.65 3.57 6.79
CA SER A 7 -15.04 4.72 6.16
C SER A 7 -15.57 5.86 6.89
N ASP A 8 -15.84 5.73 8.10
CA ASP A 8 -16.40 6.88 8.82
C ASP A 8 -15.34 7.86 9.33
N LEU A 9 -14.08 7.48 9.24
CA LEU A 9 -12.98 8.31 9.72
C LEU A 9 -11.88 8.42 8.67
N ASN A 10 -12.09 9.29 7.70
CA ASN A 10 -11.07 9.65 6.72
C ASN A 10 -9.79 10.17 7.41
N VAL A 11 -9.97 10.92 8.50
CA VAL A 11 -8.91 11.39 9.40
C VAL A 11 -9.30 11.09 10.84
N ALA A 12 -8.38 10.51 11.64
CA ALA A 12 -8.64 10.16 13.03
C ALA A 12 -8.93 11.42 13.87
N PRO A 13 -9.99 11.42 14.68
CA PRO A 13 -10.31 12.58 15.53
C PRO A 13 -9.34 12.72 16.70
N LYS A 14 -8.99 13.96 17.02
CA LYS A 14 -7.96 14.31 18.00
C LYS A 14 -8.21 13.69 19.37
N GLU A 15 -9.44 13.73 19.83
CA GLU A 15 -9.86 13.21 21.14
C GLU A 15 -9.77 11.67 21.26
N LYS A 16 -9.50 10.98 20.17
CA LYS A 16 -9.39 9.51 20.13
C LYS A 16 -7.97 9.00 19.86
N LEU A 17 -6.99 9.87 19.66
CA LEU A 17 -5.63 9.46 19.30
C LEU A 17 -4.99 8.50 20.30
N ASP A 18 -5.12 8.76 21.61
CA ASP A 18 -4.57 7.89 22.65
C ASP A 18 -5.24 6.51 22.62
N LEU A 19 -6.56 6.46 22.45
CA LEU A 19 -7.33 5.23 22.34
C LEU A 19 -6.92 4.45 21.09
N TYR A 20 -6.73 5.12 19.96
CA TYR A 20 -6.29 4.50 18.71
C TYR A 20 -4.90 3.90 18.86
N LYS A 21 -3.98 4.62 19.46
CA LYS A 21 -2.63 4.16 19.76
C LYS A 21 -2.63 2.94 20.69
N GLU A 22 -3.42 2.97 21.76
CA GLU A 22 -3.52 1.86 22.72
C GLU A 22 -4.05 0.58 22.06
N HIS A 23 -5.06 0.70 21.19
CA HIS A 23 -5.71 -0.45 20.56
C HIS A 23 -5.16 -0.82 19.19
N GLY A 24 -4.23 -0.03 18.64
CA GLY A 24 -3.63 -0.24 17.32
C GLY A 24 -4.60 0.05 16.17
N ILE A 25 -5.58 0.91 16.39
CA ILE A 25 -6.44 1.42 15.33
C ILE A 25 -5.62 2.42 14.49
N GLY A 26 -5.62 2.27 13.17
CA GLY A 26 -4.68 3.01 12.34
C GLY A 26 -3.24 2.55 12.56
N GLY A 27 -3.05 1.23 12.58
CA GLY A 27 -1.76 0.58 12.74
C GLY A 27 -1.78 -0.88 12.32
N ILE A 28 -0.63 -1.53 12.42
CA ILE A 28 -0.49 -2.98 12.18
C ILE A 28 -0.29 -3.66 13.52
N ILE A 29 -1.02 -4.75 13.74
CA ILE A 29 -0.98 -5.53 14.97
C ILE A 29 -0.28 -6.84 14.69
N ARG A 30 0.60 -7.26 15.61
CA ARG A 30 1.22 -8.56 15.63
C ARG A 30 0.72 -9.39 16.81
N SER A 31 0.55 -10.68 16.62
CA SER A 31 0.27 -11.65 17.68
C SER A 31 0.98 -12.97 17.38
N ASP A 32 1.05 -13.85 18.37
CA ASP A 32 1.41 -15.23 18.14
C ASP A 32 0.34 -15.95 17.30
N THR A 33 0.68 -17.12 16.76
CA THR A 33 -0.24 -17.90 15.91
C THR A 33 -1.48 -18.43 16.66
N ASP A 34 -1.45 -18.44 18.01
CA ASP A 34 -2.58 -18.79 18.85
C ASP A 34 -3.40 -17.55 19.29
N GLY A 35 -3.09 -16.34 18.74
CA GLY A 35 -3.77 -15.09 19.02
C GLY A 35 -3.34 -14.40 20.32
N LYS A 36 -2.37 -14.97 21.05
CA LYS A 36 -1.83 -14.36 22.26
C LYS A 36 -0.73 -13.33 21.96
N ASN A 37 -0.24 -12.68 23.02
CA ASN A 37 0.85 -11.71 22.96
C ASN A 37 0.63 -10.63 21.88
N ARG A 38 -0.63 -10.14 21.79
CA ARG A 38 -1.00 -9.08 20.85
C ARG A 38 -0.26 -7.80 21.19
N GLU A 39 0.40 -7.22 20.22
CA GLU A 39 1.11 -5.95 20.33
C GLU A 39 0.87 -5.06 19.12
N VAL A 40 0.94 -3.76 19.30
CA VAL A 40 0.88 -2.80 18.20
C VAL A 40 2.28 -2.69 17.60
N TYR A 41 2.42 -3.17 16.37
CA TYR A 41 3.69 -3.26 15.68
C TYR A 41 4.04 -1.97 14.92
N THR A 42 3.01 -1.31 14.39
CA THR A 42 3.12 -0.08 13.55
C THR A 42 2.05 0.91 13.99
N TYR A 43 2.35 2.20 13.94
CA TYR A 43 1.42 3.28 14.20
C TYR A 43 1.30 4.21 13.00
N GLY A 44 0.25 5.04 12.99
CA GLY A 44 0.12 6.12 12.02
C GLY A 44 -0.13 5.64 10.59
N VAL A 45 -0.82 4.52 10.44
CA VAL A 45 -1.27 3.96 9.18
C VAL A 45 -2.74 4.32 8.96
N ARG A 46 -3.13 4.74 7.77
CA ARG A 46 -4.53 5.04 7.49
C ARG A 46 -5.31 3.79 7.07
N ASN A 47 -4.90 3.15 5.99
CA ASN A 47 -5.59 1.99 5.43
C ASN A 47 -4.62 1.11 4.63
N SER A 48 -3.78 0.38 5.33
CA SER A 48 -2.90 -0.62 4.73
C SER A 48 -3.67 -1.89 4.37
N VAL A 49 -3.52 -2.36 3.14
CA VAL A 49 -4.15 -3.58 2.63
C VAL A 49 -3.10 -4.64 2.30
N GLY A 50 -2.05 -4.26 1.60
CA GLY A 50 -0.96 -5.15 1.22
C GLY A 50 0.23 -5.06 2.17
N MET A 51 0.77 -6.22 2.56
CA MET A 51 2.00 -6.29 3.34
C MET A 51 2.77 -7.57 3.06
N ASP A 52 4.09 -7.46 3.10
CA ASP A 52 4.98 -8.63 2.97
C ASP A 52 6.30 -8.36 3.70
N PHE A 53 7.01 -9.43 4.03
CA PHE A 53 8.33 -9.33 4.62
C PHE A 53 9.42 -9.43 3.55
N ASN A 54 10.37 -8.49 3.57
CA ASN A 54 11.53 -8.56 2.70
C ASN A 54 12.30 -9.86 2.97
N PRO A 55 12.40 -10.78 2.00
CA PRO A 55 13.04 -12.08 2.21
C PRO A 55 14.55 -11.99 2.50
N ALA A 56 15.18 -10.86 2.22
CA ALA A 56 16.60 -10.65 2.44
C ALA A 56 16.94 -10.30 3.90
N ASN A 57 16.04 -9.61 4.61
CA ASN A 57 16.36 -9.06 5.94
C ASN A 57 15.20 -9.13 6.95
N GLY A 58 14.01 -9.58 6.53
CA GLY A 58 12.84 -9.74 7.40
C GLY A 58 12.14 -8.42 7.78
N GLU A 59 12.45 -7.31 7.17
CA GLU A 59 11.75 -6.04 7.39
C GLU A 59 10.33 -6.10 6.81
N LEU A 60 9.38 -5.52 7.52
CA LEU A 60 8.00 -5.40 7.05
C LEU A 60 7.90 -4.27 6.03
N TRP A 61 7.26 -4.55 4.90
CA TRP A 61 6.87 -3.57 3.90
C TRP A 61 5.36 -3.62 3.70
N PHE A 62 4.73 -2.48 3.46
CA PHE A 62 3.29 -2.41 3.28
C PHE A 62 2.88 -1.22 2.40
N THR A 63 1.77 -1.38 1.70
CA THR A 63 1.08 -0.29 1.00
C THR A 63 0.15 0.42 1.96
N ASP A 64 -0.10 1.71 1.73
CA ASP A 64 -1.08 2.46 2.52
C ASP A 64 -1.92 3.38 1.63
N ASN A 65 -3.24 3.28 1.75
CA ASN A 65 -4.21 4.12 1.06
C ASN A 65 -4.50 5.36 1.87
N GLN A 66 -4.46 6.49 1.21
CA GLN A 66 -4.38 7.77 1.84
C GLN A 66 -5.70 8.55 1.91
N VAL A 67 -5.67 9.72 2.56
CA VAL A 67 -6.84 10.55 2.88
C VAL A 67 -7.57 11.01 1.61
N ASP A 68 -8.89 10.92 1.62
CA ASP A 68 -9.75 11.34 0.53
C ASP A 68 -10.13 12.84 0.61
N GLY A 69 -10.55 13.41 -0.52
CA GLY A 69 -11.15 14.74 -0.56
C GLY A 69 -10.17 15.92 -0.51
N MET A 70 -8.89 15.67 -0.80
CA MET A 70 -7.86 16.72 -0.84
C MET A 70 -7.54 17.20 -2.25
N GLY A 71 -8.21 16.68 -3.27
CA GLY A 71 -8.01 16.98 -4.69
C GLY A 71 -7.55 15.77 -5.48
N ASP A 72 -7.41 15.93 -6.81
CA ASP A 72 -7.05 14.82 -7.70
C ASP A 72 -5.61 14.33 -7.50
N ASP A 73 -4.67 15.24 -7.27
CA ASP A 73 -3.24 14.97 -7.33
C ASP A 73 -2.58 14.82 -5.95
N ILE A 74 -3.33 14.97 -4.88
CA ILE A 74 -2.89 14.80 -3.50
C ILE A 74 -3.98 14.16 -2.63
N PRO A 75 -3.58 13.43 -1.56
CA PRO A 75 -2.20 13.00 -1.22
C PRO A 75 -1.77 11.77 -2.04
N PRO A 76 -0.47 11.49 -2.13
CA PRO A 76 0.02 10.29 -2.79
C PRO A 76 -0.36 9.04 -1.99
N GLY A 77 -0.52 7.90 -2.68
CA GLY A 77 -0.45 6.58 -2.07
C GLY A 77 0.96 6.26 -1.59
N GLU A 78 1.14 5.24 -0.77
CA GLU A 78 2.42 4.96 -0.15
C GLU A 78 2.84 3.51 -0.26
N LEU A 79 4.15 3.31 -0.49
CA LEU A 79 4.85 2.09 -0.13
C LEU A 79 5.78 2.41 1.05
N ASN A 80 5.57 1.72 2.14
CA ASN A 80 6.24 1.94 3.41
C ASN A 80 7.20 0.81 3.75
N ARG A 81 8.33 1.15 4.39
CA ARG A 81 9.33 0.22 4.91
C ARG A 81 9.47 0.41 6.41
N GLN A 82 9.23 -0.62 7.18
CA GLN A 82 9.40 -0.62 8.63
C GLN A 82 10.66 -1.38 9.03
N THR A 83 11.61 -0.66 9.63
CA THR A 83 12.91 -1.19 10.06
C THR A 83 12.96 -1.52 11.56
N ALA A 84 12.00 -1.04 12.32
CA ALA A 84 11.90 -1.29 13.77
C ALA A 84 10.45 -1.32 14.23
N MET A 85 10.18 -2.07 15.27
CA MET A 85 8.87 -2.09 15.92
C MET A 85 8.51 -0.70 16.51
N GLY A 86 7.24 -0.33 16.40
CA GLY A 86 6.71 0.90 17.01
C GLY A 86 6.95 2.17 16.18
N GLN A 87 7.39 2.07 14.91
CA GLN A 87 7.50 3.23 14.04
C GLN A 87 6.13 3.82 13.72
N ASN A 88 6.09 5.16 13.54
CA ASN A 88 4.91 5.95 13.24
C ASN A 88 4.99 6.48 11.80
N PHE A 89 4.01 6.14 10.97
CA PHE A 89 3.97 6.48 9.55
C PHE A 89 3.11 7.71 9.21
N GLY A 90 2.73 8.48 10.23
CA GLY A 90 2.33 9.88 10.07
C GLY A 90 0.84 10.17 10.08
N HIS A 91 -0.05 9.21 9.81
CA HIS A 91 -1.49 9.45 9.95
C HIS A 91 -1.83 9.68 11.45
N PRO A 92 -2.66 10.65 11.83
CA PRO A 92 -3.47 11.53 10.99
C PRO A 92 -2.86 12.90 10.67
N TRP A 93 -1.62 13.20 11.07
CA TRP A 93 -0.97 14.49 10.78
C TRP A 93 -0.70 14.69 9.29
N TYR A 94 -0.35 13.58 8.62
CA TYR A 94 -0.17 13.52 7.18
C TYR A 94 -1.27 12.67 6.56
N GLY A 95 -1.75 13.11 5.41
CA GLY A 95 -2.76 12.41 4.62
C GLY A 95 -2.17 11.47 3.59
N GLY A 96 -0.85 11.52 3.42
CA GLY A 96 0.01 10.75 2.53
C GLY A 96 1.28 11.54 2.21
N GLY A 97 2.42 10.86 2.15
CA GLY A 97 3.73 11.46 1.95
C GLY A 97 4.03 12.53 3.00
N THR A 98 4.19 13.77 2.55
CA THR A 98 4.39 14.95 3.40
C THR A 98 3.19 15.91 3.37
N VAL A 99 2.07 15.50 2.80
CA VAL A 99 0.87 16.33 2.67
C VAL A 99 0.10 16.37 3.98
N ARG A 100 0.02 17.55 4.60
CA ARG A 100 -0.67 17.75 5.88
C ARG A 100 -2.19 17.66 5.71
N THR A 101 -2.85 16.89 6.59
CA THR A 101 -4.31 16.86 6.65
C THR A 101 -4.87 18.20 7.08
N ASN A 102 -6.06 18.55 6.60
CA ASN A 102 -6.69 19.82 6.93
C ASN A 102 -6.97 19.97 8.43
N GLU A 103 -7.33 18.87 9.08
CA GLU A 103 -7.68 18.78 10.50
C GLU A 103 -6.48 19.03 11.42
N TYR A 104 -5.27 18.71 10.96
CA TYR A 104 -4.05 18.79 11.76
C TYR A 104 -3.04 19.85 11.25
N LYS A 105 -3.41 20.69 10.29
CA LYS A 105 -2.49 21.74 9.76
C LYS A 105 -1.92 22.67 10.81
N GLY A 106 -2.69 22.94 11.86
CA GLY A 106 -2.29 23.86 12.93
C GLY A 106 -1.51 23.18 14.07
N GLU A 107 -1.23 21.91 13.97
CA GLU A 107 -0.56 21.14 15.02
C GLU A 107 0.84 20.71 14.61
N GLU A 108 1.74 20.66 15.59
CA GLU A 108 3.07 20.13 15.37
C GLU A 108 2.98 18.60 15.30
N PRO A 109 3.44 17.95 14.20
CA PRO A 109 3.45 16.51 14.11
C PRO A 109 4.51 15.91 15.05
N PRO A 110 4.36 14.65 15.49
CA PRO A 110 5.42 13.94 16.18
C PRO A 110 6.74 13.97 15.41
N ALA A 111 7.85 14.09 16.14
CA ALA A 111 9.18 14.21 15.55
C ALA A 111 9.73 12.87 15.02
N ASP A 112 9.09 11.75 15.37
CA ASP A 112 9.50 10.38 15.05
C ASP A 112 8.77 9.78 13.85
N ILE A 113 8.11 10.62 13.04
CA ILE A 113 7.40 10.15 11.84
C ILE A 113 8.37 9.63 10.79
N VAL A 114 8.07 8.44 10.29
CA VAL A 114 8.75 7.82 9.16
C VAL A 114 7.92 8.08 7.90
N HIS A 115 8.56 8.69 6.90
CA HIS A 115 7.91 8.92 5.61
C HIS A 115 8.04 7.71 4.69
N PRO A 116 7.13 7.58 3.70
CA PRO A 116 7.16 6.45 2.76
C PRO A 116 8.46 6.41 1.97
N VAL A 117 8.86 5.22 1.56
CA VAL A 117 10.02 5.03 0.66
C VAL A 117 9.66 5.25 -0.81
N VAL A 118 8.36 5.12 -1.15
CA VAL A 118 7.81 5.50 -2.46
C VAL A 118 6.49 6.20 -2.27
N GLU A 119 6.33 7.35 -2.91
CA GLU A 119 5.04 8.00 -3.12
C GLU A 119 4.47 7.51 -4.45
N MET A 120 3.28 6.91 -4.39
CA MET A 120 2.54 6.40 -5.54
C MET A 120 1.57 7.47 -6.05
N ASP A 121 1.02 7.25 -7.24
CA ASP A 121 0.02 8.18 -7.79
C ASP A 121 -1.17 8.35 -6.83
N ALA A 122 -1.56 9.59 -6.61
CA ALA A 122 -2.64 9.92 -5.70
C ALA A 122 -3.94 9.20 -6.08
N HIS A 123 -4.57 8.56 -5.11
CA HIS A 123 -5.83 7.84 -5.25
C HIS A 123 -5.81 6.61 -6.18
N ALA A 124 -4.63 6.13 -6.58
CA ALA A 124 -4.54 4.92 -7.39
C ALA A 124 -4.99 3.66 -6.64
N ALA A 125 -5.15 3.76 -5.32
CA ALA A 125 -5.57 2.70 -4.40
C ALA A 125 -4.60 1.51 -4.41
N ASP A 126 -3.45 1.72 -3.76
CA ASP A 126 -2.40 0.70 -3.61
C ASP A 126 -2.87 -0.37 -2.61
N LEU A 127 -3.10 -1.58 -3.10
CA LEU A 127 -3.61 -2.69 -2.33
C LEU A 127 -2.55 -3.78 -2.10
N GLY A 128 -2.85 -5.03 -2.47
CA GLY A 128 -1.97 -6.17 -2.23
C GLY A 128 -0.59 -6.03 -2.84
N MET A 129 0.41 -6.58 -2.17
CA MET A 129 1.81 -6.56 -2.62
C MET A 129 2.54 -7.85 -2.27
N THR A 130 3.59 -8.16 -3.02
CA THR A 130 4.49 -9.29 -2.72
C THR A 130 5.91 -9.02 -3.18
N PHE A 131 6.90 -9.48 -2.42
CA PHE A 131 8.28 -9.55 -2.89
C PHE A 131 8.46 -10.66 -3.92
N TYR A 132 9.15 -10.37 -5.01
CA TYR A 132 9.43 -11.36 -6.04
C TYR A 132 10.75 -12.08 -5.78
N SER A 133 10.67 -13.35 -5.43
CA SER A 133 11.82 -14.23 -5.23
C SER A 133 12.05 -15.21 -6.39
N GLY A 134 11.13 -15.21 -7.37
CA GLY A 134 11.15 -16.12 -8.52
C GLY A 134 12.32 -15.87 -9.48
N SER A 135 12.41 -16.76 -10.48
CA SER A 135 13.43 -16.67 -11.55
C SER A 135 12.84 -16.72 -12.95
N GLN A 136 11.51 -16.72 -13.08
CA GLN A 136 10.86 -16.77 -14.38
C GLN A 136 10.98 -15.44 -15.12
N PHE A 137 10.79 -14.32 -14.42
CA PHE A 137 10.95 -13.00 -15.00
C PHE A 137 12.43 -12.58 -15.07
N PRO A 138 12.78 -11.62 -15.95
CA PRO A 138 14.12 -11.07 -16.05
C PRO A 138 14.72 -10.65 -14.70
N ALA A 139 16.03 -10.74 -14.59
CA ALA A 139 16.76 -10.51 -13.32
C ALA A 139 16.45 -9.16 -12.64
N LYS A 140 16.04 -8.14 -13.40
CA LYS A 140 15.68 -6.82 -12.84
C LYS A 140 14.51 -6.87 -11.85
N TYR A 141 13.67 -7.90 -11.94
CA TYR A 141 12.50 -8.06 -11.06
C TYR A 141 12.81 -8.77 -9.75
N LYS A 142 13.94 -9.51 -9.69
CA LYS A 142 14.29 -10.31 -8.53
C LYS A 142 14.58 -9.43 -7.30
N GLY A 143 13.91 -9.74 -6.19
CA GLY A 143 14.04 -8.98 -4.94
C GLY A 143 13.22 -7.69 -4.88
N GLY A 144 12.58 -7.29 -5.99
CA GLY A 144 11.67 -6.16 -5.99
C GLY A 144 10.24 -6.54 -5.57
N ILE A 145 9.35 -5.56 -5.61
CA ILE A 145 7.97 -5.67 -5.15
C ILE A 145 7.03 -5.51 -6.34
N PHE A 146 6.08 -6.44 -6.48
CA PHE A 146 4.88 -6.24 -7.27
C PHE A 146 3.75 -5.78 -6.37
N SER A 147 3.00 -4.75 -6.78
CA SER A 147 1.84 -4.24 -6.04
C SER A 147 0.67 -3.97 -6.98
N ALA A 148 -0.54 -4.26 -6.51
CA ALA A 148 -1.77 -4.00 -7.23
C ALA A 148 -2.25 -2.58 -6.95
N GLN A 149 -2.61 -1.83 -8.00
CA GLN A 149 -3.37 -0.59 -7.89
C GLN A 149 -4.80 -0.86 -8.36
N HIS A 150 -5.75 -0.71 -7.44
CA HIS A 150 -7.17 -1.00 -7.69
C HIS A 150 -7.83 0.03 -8.62
N GLY A 151 -7.34 1.25 -8.60
CA GLY A 151 -7.87 2.35 -9.38
C GLY A 151 -8.71 3.33 -8.57
N SER A 152 -8.75 4.56 -9.03
CA SER A 152 -9.42 5.66 -8.33
C SER A 152 -10.94 5.58 -8.41
N TRP A 153 -11.59 6.17 -7.42
CA TRP A 153 -13.04 6.40 -7.43
C TRP A 153 -13.38 7.90 -7.30
N ASN A 154 -12.44 8.69 -6.83
CA ASN A 154 -12.60 10.10 -6.41
C ASN A 154 -11.75 11.08 -7.22
N ARG A 155 -11.29 10.70 -8.42
CA ARG A 155 -10.55 11.58 -9.33
C ARG A 155 -11.42 11.99 -10.51
N THR A 156 -11.19 13.21 -11.03
CA THR A 156 -11.79 13.69 -12.27
C THR A 156 -11.37 12.86 -13.48
N THR A 157 -10.08 12.50 -13.53
CA THR A 157 -9.55 11.55 -14.51
C THR A 157 -9.17 10.26 -13.79
N PRO A 158 -9.79 9.12 -14.14
CA PRO A 158 -9.45 7.83 -13.55
C PRO A 158 -7.99 7.47 -13.72
N ILE A 159 -7.42 6.80 -12.71
CA ILE A 159 -6.03 6.33 -12.69
C ILE A 159 -5.94 4.98 -11.97
N GLY A 160 -4.82 4.29 -12.10
CA GLY A 160 -4.59 2.98 -11.49
C GLY A 160 -5.15 1.86 -12.34
N ALA A 161 -5.79 0.85 -11.71
CA ALA A 161 -6.19 -0.41 -12.33
C ALA A 161 -5.04 -1.05 -13.10
N ARG A 162 -3.95 -1.33 -12.38
CA ARG A 162 -2.70 -1.85 -12.94
C ARG A 162 -1.88 -2.55 -11.88
N VAL A 163 -0.84 -3.25 -12.31
CA VAL A 163 0.19 -3.80 -11.42
C VAL A 163 1.45 -2.97 -11.57
N MET A 164 1.98 -2.51 -10.44
CA MET A 164 3.24 -1.77 -10.37
C MET A 164 4.39 -2.72 -10.03
N PHE A 165 5.59 -2.31 -10.40
CA PHE A 165 6.83 -2.93 -9.94
C PHE A 165 7.73 -1.86 -9.33
N THR A 166 8.25 -2.13 -8.13
CA THR A 166 9.25 -1.29 -7.46
C THR A 166 10.53 -2.09 -7.25
N ALA A 167 11.63 -1.61 -7.81
CA ALA A 167 12.95 -2.22 -7.59
C ALA A 167 13.42 -1.94 -6.15
N VAL A 168 13.91 -2.97 -5.47
CA VAL A 168 14.46 -2.86 -4.11
C VAL A 168 15.90 -3.36 -4.13
N ASN A 169 16.82 -2.54 -3.65
CA ASN A 169 18.23 -2.86 -3.54
C ASN A 169 18.52 -3.70 -2.28
N GLU A 170 19.69 -4.32 -2.22
CA GLU A 170 20.10 -5.16 -1.07
C GLU A 170 20.14 -4.37 0.26
N ASP A 171 20.41 -3.08 0.24
CA ASP A 171 20.40 -2.19 1.41
C ASP A 171 18.98 -1.73 1.81
N GLY A 172 17.98 -2.15 1.06
CA GLY A 172 16.58 -1.76 1.24
C GLY A 172 16.25 -0.36 0.71
N SER A 173 17.15 0.30 -0.01
CA SER A 173 16.80 1.49 -0.78
C SER A 173 15.97 1.09 -2.01
N VAL A 174 15.13 2.01 -2.47
CA VAL A 174 14.28 1.79 -3.63
C VAL A 174 14.92 2.34 -4.89
N GLY A 175 14.76 1.62 -5.99
CA GLY A 175 15.12 2.06 -7.33
C GLY A 175 13.90 2.60 -8.09
N ALA A 176 13.80 2.26 -9.37
CA ALA A 176 12.68 2.68 -10.19
C ALA A 176 11.37 2.02 -9.75
N THR A 177 10.29 2.78 -9.77
CA THR A 177 8.92 2.28 -9.71
C THR A 177 8.30 2.47 -11.10
N GLU A 178 7.79 1.39 -11.68
CA GLU A 178 7.25 1.38 -13.04
C GLU A 178 5.95 0.58 -13.15
N VAL A 179 5.15 0.86 -14.16
CA VAL A 179 3.99 0.01 -14.51
C VAL A 179 4.52 -1.30 -15.05
N PHE A 180 4.12 -2.40 -14.42
CA PHE A 180 4.49 -3.76 -14.86
C PHE A 180 3.44 -4.35 -15.81
N ALA A 181 2.16 -4.22 -15.47
CA ALA A 181 1.05 -4.67 -16.30
C ALA A 181 -0.13 -3.72 -16.16
N ASP A 182 -0.78 -3.42 -17.27
CA ASP A 182 -1.96 -2.57 -17.36
C ASP A 182 -3.01 -3.17 -18.32
N GLY A 183 -4.04 -2.38 -18.65
CA GLY A 183 -5.10 -2.80 -19.56
C GLY A 183 -6.44 -3.02 -18.85
N TRP A 184 -6.52 -2.81 -17.56
CA TRP A 184 -7.79 -2.84 -16.79
C TRP A 184 -8.52 -1.48 -16.76
N LEU A 185 -7.89 -0.42 -17.26
CA LEU A 185 -8.50 0.89 -17.52
C LEU A 185 -8.40 1.17 -19.01
N ASP A 186 -9.53 1.40 -19.68
CA ASP A 186 -9.57 1.67 -21.12
C ASP A 186 -9.26 3.14 -21.45
N GLY A 187 -9.13 3.43 -22.75
CA GLY A 187 -8.84 4.78 -23.24
C GLY A 187 -9.99 5.79 -23.04
N ASN A 188 -11.16 5.35 -22.62
CA ASN A 188 -12.32 6.21 -22.32
C ASN A 188 -12.46 6.49 -20.82
N GLY A 189 -11.60 5.89 -19.99
CA GLY A 189 -11.65 6.01 -18.54
C GLY A 189 -12.59 5.02 -17.85
N GLU A 190 -13.00 3.95 -18.55
CA GLU A 190 -13.85 2.91 -17.98
C GLU A 190 -12.99 1.77 -17.42
N TYR A 191 -13.31 1.32 -16.22
CA TYR A 191 -12.65 0.19 -15.59
C TYR A 191 -13.19 -1.13 -16.15
N LEU A 192 -12.34 -1.90 -16.84
CA LEU A 192 -12.62 -3.25 -17.32
C LEU A 192 -12.34 -4.31 -16.25
N GLY A 193 -11.56 -3.97 -15.26
CA GLY A 193 -11.22 -4.76 -14.08
C GLY A 193 -10.52 -3.89 -13.06
N ARG A 194 -10.33 -4.44 -11.85
CA ARG A 194 -9.69 -3.73 -10.73
C ARG A 194 -8.80 -4.69 -9.95
N PRO A 195 -7.48 -4.66 -10.20
CA PRO A 195 -6.51 -5.50 -9.47
C PRO A 195 -6.57 -5.26 -7.95
N VAL A 196 -6.62 -6.34 -7.18
CA VAL A 196 -6.72 -6.28 -5.71
C VAL A 196 -5.44 -6.77 -5.04
N ASP A 197 -4.93 -7.92 -5.48
CA ASP A 197 -3.78 -8.55 -4.84
C ASP A 197 -2.88 -9.26 -5.86
N VAL A 198 -1.63 -9.44 -5.48
CA VAL A 198 -0.63 -10.13 -6.27
C VAL A 198 0.02 -11.24 -5.44
N ALA A 199 0.23 -12.39 -6.07
CA ALA A 199 0.88 -13.52 -5.42
C ALA A 199 1.82 -14.23 -6.38
N GLN A 200 2.99 -14.64 -5.89
CA GLN A 200 3.94 -15.43 -6.67
C GLN A 200 3.62 -16.93 -6.58
N LEU A 201 3.56 -17.59 -7.73
CA LEU A 201 3.49 -19.04 -7.81
C LEU A 201 4.88 -19.67 -7.72
N ARG A 202 4.91 -20.99 -7.44
CA ARG A 202 6.17 -21.76 -7.31
C ARG A 202 7.04 -21.76 -8.56
N ASP A 203 6.43 -21.64 -9.73
CA ASP A 203 7.14 -21.56 -11.01
C ASP A 203 7.66 -20.16 -11.35
N GLY A 204 7.43 -19.19 -10.47
CA GLY A 204 7.83 -17.78 -10.62
C GLY A 204 6.86 -16.94 -11.43
N SER A 205 5.73 -17.49 -11.92
CA SER A 205 4.65 -16.66 -12.45
C SER A 205 3.90 -15.92 -11.35
N ILE A 206 3.13 -14.88 -11.73
CA ILE A 206 2.39 -14.03 -10.80
C ILE A 206 0.89 -14.22 -11.05
N LEU A 207 0.12 -14.35 -9.97
CA LEU A 207 -1.33 -14.22 -10.00
C LEU A 207 -1.73 -12.79 -9.62
N VAL A 208 -2.76 -12.29 -10.28
CA VAL A 208 -3.40 -11.00 -9.98
C VAL A 208 -4.89 -11.28 -9.79
N SER A 209 -5.42 -11.00 -8.62
CA SER A 209 -6.87 -11.07 -8.37
C SER A 209 -7.56 -9.77 -8.77
N ASP A 210 -8.80 -9.89 -9.22
CA ASP A 210 -9.62 -8.78 -9.75
C ASP A 210 -11.05 -8.96 -9.26
N ASP A 211 -11.54 -8.04 -8.45
CA ASP A 211 -12.87 -8.13 -7.84
C ASP A 211 -13.98 -7.58 -8.74
N LEU A 212 -13.66 -6.63 -9.64
CA LEU A 212 -14.65 -6.11 -10.59
C LEU A 212 -14.95 -7.14 -11.69
N ALA A 213 -13.93 -7.73 -12.28
CA ALA A 213 -14.11 -8.75 -13.31
C ALA A 213 -14.44 -10.13 -12.75
N GLY A 214 -14.29 -10.35 -11.43
CA GLY A 214 -14.46 -11.65 -10.79
C GLY A 214 -13.47 -12.67 -11.32
N ALA A 215 -12.22 -12.27 -11.57
CA ALA A 215 -11.21 -13.04 -12.27
C ALA A 215 -9.90 -13.15 -11.46
N VAL A 216 -9.11 -14.16 -11.80
CA VAL A 216 -7.70 -14.25 -11.40
C VAL A 216 -6.87 -14.44 -12.67
N TYR A 217 -5.99 -13.50 -12.92
CA TYR A 217 -5.07 -13.54 -14.04
C TYR A 217 -3.76 -14.19 -13.64
N ARG A 218 -3.17 -14.93 -14.56
CA ARG A 218 -1.80 -15.44 -14.42
C ARG A 218 -0.91 -14.74 -15.42
N ILE A 219 0.14 -14.08 -14.93
CA ILE A 219 1.17 -13.46 -15.76
C ILE A 219 2.41 -14.34 -15.69
N SER A 220 2.90 -14.76 -16.85
CA SER A 220 4.12 -15.57 -17.01
C SER A 220 5.03 -14.93 -18.04
N TYR A 221 6.34 -15.10 -17.86
CA TYR A 221 7.35 -14.69 -18.83
C TYR A 221 7.84 -15.93 -19.60
N GLY A 222 7.81 -15.85 -20.89
CA GLY A 222 8.21 -16.93 -21.78
C GLY A 222 7.65 -16.71 -23.19
N ASP A 223 8.08 -17.53 -24.13
CA ASP A 223 7.64 -17.53 -25.52
C ASP A 223 6.16 -17.94 -25.66
#